data_b615b4cdb5a4473ce03eb58b00a41da3
#
_entry.id   b615b4cdb5a4473ce03eb58b00a41da3
#
_cell.length_a   1.000
_cell.length_b   1.000
_cell.length_c   1.000
_cell.angle_alpha   90.00
_cell.angle_beta   90.00
_cell.angle_gamma   90.00
#
_symmetry.space_group_name_H-M   'P 1'
#
loop_
_entity.id
_entity.type
_entity.pdbx_description
1 polymer ?
#
loop_
_entity_poly.entity_id
_entity_poly.type
_entity_poly.pdbx_seq_one_letter_code
_entity_poly.pdbx_strand_id
1 'polypeptide(L)'
;PNPQPNPQPQPDPKPQPKPQPDPKPNPDPKPNPQPQPSSGVFDFEWIEKVDKSYAVHVTKTLNGVTLDATARTDTQEQNQDYAIQGKGLVLDGRRGQITITFPEGVKSISFDYKAFLAGNKKREILVSGGGISDIVSVGTDKQTYTKTLNKTGNVEITIKGNSGSKQFVIDNIKWTR
;
A
#
# COMPACT_ATOMS: atom_id res chain seq x y z
N PRO A 1 43.34 -14.40 -99.04
CA PRO A 1 43.34 -14.46 -97.61
C PRO A 1 42.04 -13.88 -97.05
N ASN A 2 41.35 -14.70 -96.32
CA ASN A 2 40.06 -14.39 -95.74
C ASN A 2 40.26 -13.61 -94.43
N PRO A 3 39.59 -12.46 -94.15
CA PRO A 3 39.80 -11.73 -92.90
C PRO A 3 39.15 -12.44 -91.72
N GLN A 4 39.90 -12.51 -90.63
CA GLN A 4 39.51 -13.15 -89.38
C GLN A 4 38.43 -12.27 -88.66
N PRO A 5 37.37 -12.83 -88.13
CA PRO A 5 36.37 -12.06 -87.49
C PRO A 5 36.87 -11.44 -86.16
N ASN A 6 36.48 -10.17 -85.96
CA ASN A 6 36.79 -9.38 -84.74
C ASN A 6 36.19 -9.98 -83.48
N PRO A 7 36.92 -10.10 -82.38
CA PRO A 7 36.38 -10.66 -81.17
C PRO A 7 35.24 -9.77 -80.59
N GLN A 8 34.14 -10.44 -80.20
CA GLN A 8 32.97 -9.81 -79.56
C GLN A 8 33.37 -9.22 -78.21
N PRO A 9 32.83 -8.06 -77.85
CA PRO A 9 33.06 -7.51 -76.52
C PRO A 9 32.50 -8.44 -75.45
N GLN A 10 33.29 -8.63 -74.37
CA GLN A 10 32.92 -9.42 -73.21
C GLN A 10 31.84 -8.67 -72.38
N PRO A 11 30.76 -9.27 -71.93
CA PRO A 11 29.73 -8.58 -71.13
C PRO A 11 30.29 -8.09 -69.79
N ASP A 12 29.90 -6.87 -69.43
CA ASP A 12 30.27 -6.24 -68.18
C ASP A 12 29.89 -7.09 -66.93
N PRO A 13 30.75 -7.14 -65.93
CA PRO A 13 30.46 -7.90 -64.71
C PRO A 13 29.22 -7.32 -64.03
N LYS A 14 28.25 -8.21 -63.64
CA LYS A 14 27.04 -7.86 -62.87
C LYS A 14 27.43 -7.16 -61.56
N PRO A 15 26.74 -6.08 -61.19
CA PRO A 15 26.96 -5.40 -59.92
C PRO A 15 26.83 -6.37 -58.73
N GLN A 16 27.80 -6.33 -57.83
CA GLN A 16 27.79 -7.10 -56.59
C GLN A 16 26.61 -6.65 -55.70
N PRO A 17 25.88 -7.55 -55.05
CA PRO A 17 24.81 -7.16 -54.11
C PRO A 17 25.37 -6.27 -52.99
N LYS A 18 24.66 -5.18 -52.67
CA LYS A 18 24.99 -4.31 -51.54
C LYS A 18 25.01 -5.12 -50.25
N PRO A 19 25.95 -4.87 -49.33
CA PRO A 19 25.94 -5.49 -48.01
C PRO A 19 24.60 -5.28 -47.31
N GLN A 20 24.06 -6.35 -46.77
CA GLN A 20 22.85 -6.32 -45.97
C GLN A 20 23.14 -5.52 -44.69
N PRO A 21 22.29 -4.57 -44.28
CA PRO A 21 22.50 -3.84 -43.02
C PRO A 21 22.54 -4.80 -41.83
N ASP A 22 23.47 -4.54 -40.92
CA ASP A 22 23.62 -5.31 -39.68
C ASP A 22 22.29 -5.37 -38.88
N PRO A 23 21.96 -6.51 -38.30
CA PRO A 23 20.76 -6.63 -37.45
C PRO A 23 20.86 -5.64 -36.30
N LYS A 24 19.79 -4.83 -36.11
CA LYS A 24 19.68 -3.93 -34.95
C LYS A 24 19.90 -4.71 -33.65
N PRO A 25 20.68 -4.15 -32.70
CA PRO A 25 20.84 -4.77 -31.39
C PRO A 25 19.46 -5.05 -30.75
N ASN A 26 19.32 -6.25 -30.25
CA ASN A 26 18.12 -6.64 -29.51
C ASN A 26 18.04 -5.74 -28.27
N PRO A 27 16.90 -5.08 -27.96
CA PRO A 27 16.81 -4.27 -26.76
C PRO A 27 17.10 -5.13 -25.53
N ASP A 28 17.91 -4.59 -24.62
CA ASP A 28 18.23 -5.24 -23.36
C ASP A 28 16.97 -5.71 -22.65
N PRO A 29 16.96 -6.92 -22.08
CA PRO A 29 15.81 -7.42 -21.33
C PRO A 29 15.51 -6.44 -20.18
N LYS A 30 14.25 -5.96 -20.12
CA LYS A 30 13.79 -5.15 -18.98
C LYS A 30 14.15 -5.85 -17.68
N PRO A 31 14.69 -5.13 -16.67
CA PRO A 31 14.94 -5.71 -15.35
C PRO A 31 13.69 -6.43 -14.84
N ASN A 32 13.88 -7.66 -14.40
CA ASN A 32 12.80 -8.44 -13.79
C ASN A 32 12.33 -7.68 -12.53
N PRO A 33 11.03 -7.43 -12.33
CA PRO A 33 10.53 -6.76 -11.14
C PRO A 33 11.04 -7.48 -9.89
N GLN A 34 11.75 -6.77 -9.02
CA GLN A 34 12.21 -7.32 -7.75
C GLN A 34 10.98 -7.72 -6.92
N PRO A 35 10.94 -8.92 -6.31
CA PRO A 35 9.82 -9.34 -5.49
C PRO A 35 9.53 -8.28 -4.42
N GLN A 36 8.31 -7.72 -4.41
CA GLN A 36 7.92 -6.79 -3.36
C GLN A 36 7.75 -7.54 -2.03
N PRO A 37 8.14 -6.92 -0.89
CA PRO A 37 7.90 -7.52 0.41
C PRO A 37 6.44 -7.90 0.61
N SER A 38 6.21 -9.10 1.11
CA SER A 38 4.89 -9.70 1.26
C SER A 38 4.14 -9.27 2.53
N SER A 39 4.73 -8.37 3.35
CA SER A 39 4.14 -7.90 4.60
C SER A 39 4.64 -6.52 5.01
N GLY A 40 3.96 -5.91 5.99
CA GLY A 40 4.37 -4.66 6.60
C GLY A 40 3.61 -4.33 7.86
N VAL A 41 4.07 -3.30 8.56
CA VAL A 41 3.48 -2.77 9.80
C VAL A 41 3.49 -1.25 9.76
N PHE A 42 2.35 -0.62 10.05
CA PHE A 42 2.24 0.80 10.37
C PHE A 42 2.14 0.91 11.90
N ASP A 43 3.25 1.27 12.54
CA ASP A 43 3.40 1.40 14.00
C ASP A 43 3.21 2.84 14.51
N PHE A 44 3.04 3.79 13.60
CA PHE A 44 2.84 5.21 13.85
C PHE A 44 3.98 5.96 14.54
N GLU A 45 5.10 5.33 14.88
CA GLU A 45 6.25 5.98 15.54
C GLU A 45 6.85 7.12 14.70
N TRP A 46 6.63 7.09 13.39
CA TRP A 46 7.04 8.12 12.43
C TRP A 46 6.21 9.40 12.46
N ILE A 47 5.11 9.46 13.21
CA ILE A 47 4.28 10.67 13.34
C ILE A 47 4.98 11.66 14.27
N GLU A 48 5.36 12.82 13.73
CA GLU A 48 6.04 13.86 14.51
C GLU A 48 5.05 14.77 15.26
N LYS A 49 3.93 15.09 14.62
CA LYS A 49 2.95 16.02 15.17
C LYS A 49 2.06 15.37 16.20
N VAL A 50 2.11 15.89 17.42
CA VAL A 50 1.15 15.55 18.50
C VAL A 50 0.05 16.61 18.53
N ASP A 51 -1.22 16.21 18.33
CA ASP A 51 -2.34 17.13 18.21
C ASP A 51 -3.65 16.46 18.64
N LYS A 52 -4.45 17.23 19.38
CA LYS A 52 -5.80 16.84 19.86
C LYS A 52 -6.90 17.06 18.82
N SER A 53 -6.56 17.66 17.69
CA SER A 53 -7.49 17.88 16.58
C SER A 53 -7.62 16.60 15.74
N TYR A 54 -8.85 16.24 15.37
CA TYR A 54 -9.10 15.18 14.39
C TYR A 54 -8.80 15.59 12.94
N ALA A 55 -8.24 16.77 12.73
CA ALA A 55 -7.84 17.27 11.42
C ALA A 55 -6.38 16.96 11.05
N VAL A 56 -5.65 16.22 11.89
CA VAL A 56 -4.28 15.81 11.54
C VAL A 56 -4.36 14.77 10.43
N HIS A 57 -3.81 15.14 9.29
CA HIS A 57 -3.67 14.24 8.15
C HIS A 57 -2.31 13.58 8.18
N VAL A 58 -2.27 12.27 8.12
CA VAL A 58 -1.06 11.45 8.08
C VAL A 58 -1.12 10.49 6.91
N THR A 59 -0.05 10.41 6.16
CA THR A 59 0.07 9.48 5.02
C THR A 59 1.42 8.77 5.08
N LYS A 60 1.43 7.48 4.83
CA LYS A 60 2.64 6.65 4.75
C LYS A 60 2.48 5.57 3.70
N THR A 61 3.48 5.41 2.85
CA THR A 61 3.58 4.26 1.96
C THR A 61 4.70 3.34 2.44
N LEU A 62 4.39 2.07 2.61
CA LEU A 62 5.33 1.02 3.02
C LEU A 62 5.11 -0.21 2.13
N ASN A 63 6.17 -0.66 1.46
CA ASN A 63 6.14 -1.83 0.60
C ASN A 63 4.99 -1.79 -0.44
N GLY A 64 4.72 -0.60 -1.02
CA GLY A 64 3.66 -0.40 -2.01
C GLY A 64 2.23 -0.34 -1.44
N VAL A 65 2.03 -0.49 -0.12
CA VAL A 65 0.76 -0.27 0.57
C VAL A 65 0.74 1.14 1.12
N THR A 66 -0.34 1.87 0.87
CA THR A 66 -0.52 3.25 1.34
C THR A 66 -1.56 3.31 2.44
N LEU A 67 -1.18 3.88 3.57
CA LEU A 67 -2.07 4.31 4.63
C LEU A 67 -2.30 5.80 4.49
N ASP A 68 -3.56 6.22 4.54
CA ASP A 68 -4.02 7.60 4.61
C ASP A 68 -4.98 7.73 5.78
N ALA A 69 -4.75 8.69 6.67
CA ALA A 69 -5.61 8.87 7.83
C ALA A 69 -5.83 10.32 8.21
N THR A 70 -7.01 10.61 8.73
CA THR A 70 -7.29 11.81 9.52
C THR A 70 -7.62 11.38 10.95
N ALA A 71 -6.90 11.88 11.96
CA ALA A 71 -7.02 11.41 13.33
C ALA A 71 -6.45 12.42 14.33
N ARG A 72 -6.68 12.19 15.63
CA ARG A 72 -5.84 12.76 16.69
C ARG A 72 -4.57 11.92 16.85
N THR A 73 -3.49 12.56 17.22
CA THR A 73 -2.17 11.93 17.37
C THR A 73 -1.57 12.11 18.77
N ASP A 74 -2.38 12.48 19.75
CA ASP A 74 -1.98 12.81 21.12
C ASP A 74 -1.99 11.61 22.09
N THR A 75 -1.72 10.42 21.62
CA THR A 75 -1.69 9.21 22.47
C THR A 75 -0.59 9.24 23.54
N GLN A 76 0.46 10.04 23.35
CA GLN A 76 1.60 10.16 24.27
C GLN A 76 1.54 11.38 25.19
N GLU A 77 0.54 12.27 25.07
CA GLU A 77 0.43 13.43 25.97
C GLU A 77 -0.04 13.03 27.38
N GLN A 78 0.84 13.26 28.36
CA GLN A 78 0.60 13.35 29.82
C GLN A 78 0.17 12.08 30.56
N ASN A 79 -0.39 11.06 29.93
CA ASN A 79 -0.74 9.79 30.58
C ASN A 79 -0.50 8.64 29.61
N GLN A 80 0.45 7.75 29.94
CA GLN A 80 0.76 6.54 29.18
C GLN A 80 -0.43 5.57 29.02
N ASP A 81 -1.53 5.81 29.73
CA ASP A 81 -2.74 4.99 29.67
C ASP A 81 -3.48 5.05 28.34
N TYR A 82 -3.18 6.05 27.50
CA TYR A 82 -3.84 6.20 26.20
C TYR A 82 -3.15 5.43 25.08
N ALA A 83 -1.84 5.27 25.15
CA ALA A 83 -1.08 4.54 24.16
C ALA A 83 -1.28 3.02 24.30
N ILE A 84 -1.23 2.31 23.16
CA ILE A 84 -1.11 0.85 23.15
C ILE A 84 0.37 0.50 23.28
N GLN A 85 1.16 1.05 22.37
CA GLN A 85 2.63 0.95 22.39
C GLN A 85 3.17 2.16 21.63
N GLY A 86 3.83 3.10 22.33
CA GLY A 86 4.32 4.31 21.70
C GLY A 86 3.22 5.20 21.11
N LYS A 87 3.34 5.58 19.85
CA LYS A 87 2.37 6.43 19.15
C LYS A 87 1.25 5.61 18.53
N GLY A 88 0.07 6.21 18.41
CA GLY A 88 -1.09 5.62 17.77
C GLY A 88 -2.05 6.69 17.26
N LEU A 89 -3.15 6.28 16.66
CA LEU A 89 -4.19 7.15 16.15
C LEU A 89 -5.45 7.06 16.99
N VAL A 90 -6.04 8.22 17.34
CA VAL A 90 -7.31 8.29 18.07
C VAL A 90 -8.44 8.64 17.12
N LEU A 91 -9.46 7.81 17.11
CA LEU A 91 -10.68 7.97 16.31
C LEU A 91 -11.91 8.02 17.23
N ASP A 92 -13.05 8.49 16.69
CA ASP A 92 -14.36 8.37 17.35
C ASP A 92 -15.47 8.09 16.32
N GLY A 93 -16.72 7.98 16.75
CA GLY A 93 -17.85 7.64 15.90
C GLY A 93 -18.28 8.74 14.91
N ARG A 94 -17.63 9.88 14.91
CA ARG A 94 -17.93 11.02 14.04
C ARG A 94 -16.71 11.55 13.29
N ARG A 95 -15.53 11.34 13.86
CA ARG A 95 -14.29 12.01 13.41
C ARG A 95 -13.15 11.03 13.37
N GLY A 96 -12.32 11.23 12.37
CA GLY A 96 -11.16 10.39 12.11
C GLY A 96 -11.53 9.16 11.29
N GLN A 97 -10.60 8.80 10.43
CA GLN A 97 -10.70 7.63 9.55
C GLN A 97 -9.29 7.21 9.15
N ILE A 98 -9.10 5.92 8.99
CA ILE A 98 -7.90 5.34 8.38
C ILE A 98 -8.36 4.61 7.14
N THR A 99 -7.71 4.89 6.02
CA THR A 99 -7.88 4.19 4.75
C THR A 99 -6.57 3.52 4.37
N ILE A 100 -6.61 2.24 4.01
CA ILE A 100 -5.43 1.48 3.62
C ILE A 100 -5.67 0.93 2.22
N THR A 101 -4.81 1.32 1.28
CA THR A 101 -4.87 0.90 -0.12
C THR A 101 -3.80 -0.14 -0.42
N PHE A 102 -4.23 -1.30 -0.90
CA PHE A 102 -3.42 -2.45 -1.31
C PHE A 102 -3.53 -2.61 -2.83
N PRO A 103 -2.63 -2.05 -3.64
CA PRO A 103 -2.78 -2.06 -5.10
C PRO A 103 -2.67 -3.46 -5.73
N GLU A 104 -1.97 -4.38 -5.07
CA GLU A 104 -1.74 -5.76 -5.56
C GLU A 104 -2.49 -6.84 -4.76
N GLY A 105 -3.39 -6.40 -3.89
CA GLY A 105 -4.18 -7.28 -3.03
C GLY A 105 -3.65 -7.42 -1.62
N VAL A 106 -4.39 -8.18 -0.81
CA VAL A 106 -4.13 -8.41 0.61
C VAL A 106 -4.60 -9.80 1.01
N LYS A 107 -3.76 -10.54 1.71
CA LYS A 107 -4.09 -11.85 2.28
C LYS A 107 -4.74 -11.69 3.65
N SER A 108 -4.15 -10.87 4.51
CA SER A 108 -4.68 -10.61 5.85
C SER A 108 -4.34 -9.19 6.33
N ILE A 109 -5.18 -8.70 7.24
CA ILE A 109 -4.95 -7.46 7.99
C ILE A 109 -5.19 -7.73 9.47
N SER A 110 -4.42 -7.07 10.33
CA SER A 110 -4.68 -7.01 11.77
C SER A 110 -4.28 -5.66 12.33
N PHE A 111 -4.87 -5.25 13.45
CA PHE A 111 -4.47 -4.06 14.19
C PHE A 111 -4.81 -4.19 15.67
N ASP A 112 -4.03 -3.51 16.49
CA ASP A 112 -4.27 -3.40 17.92
C ASP A 112 -5.19 -2.21 18.22
N TYR A 113 -6.07 -2.37 19.21
CA TYR A 113 -7.00 -1.30 19.61
C TYR A 113 -7.37 -1.39 21.09
N LYS A 114 -7.76 -0.25 21.66
CA LYS A 114 -8.34 -0.14 23.01
C LYS A 114 -9.13 1.16 23.17
N ALA A 115 -9.89 1.29 24.24
CA ALA A 115 -10.52 2.55 24.61
C ALA A 115 -9.48 3.64 24.89
N PHE A 116 -9.70 4.85 24.41
CA PHE A 116 -8.83 5.99 24.69
C PHE A 116 -8.89 6.42 26.17
N LEU A 117 -10.07 6.38 26.76
CA LEU A 117 -10.32 6.69 28.16
C LEU A 117 -11.11 5.56 28.81
N ALA A 118 -10.90 5.32 30.10
CA ALA A 118 -11.72 4.41 30.88
C ALA A 118 -13.19 4.88 30.94
N GLY A 119 -14.09 3.98 31.27
CA GLY A 119 -15.52 4.24 31.49
C GLY A 119 -16.46 3.47 30.56
N ASN A 120 -17.72 3.34 30.99
CA ASN A 120 -18.77 2.53 30.36
C ASN A 120 -19.43 3.21 29.14
N LYS A 121 -18.65 3.82 28.27
CA LYS A 121 -19.18 4.44 27.05
C LYS A 121 -19.09 3.46 25.89
N LYS A 122 -20.14 3.45 25.07
CA LYS A 122 -20.15 2.67 23.83
C LYS A 122 -18.97 3.07 22.96
N ARG A 123 -18.17 2.08 22.56
CA ARG A 123 -17.07 2.22 21.61
C ARG A 123 -17.12 1.05 20.65
N GLU A 124 -17.23 1.38 19.39
CA GLU A 124 -17.25 0.39 18.32
C GLU A 124 -16.45 0.91 17.14
N ILE A 125 -15.70 0.02 16.52
CA ILE A 125 -14.96 0.23 15.28
C ILE A 125 -15.77 -0.38 14.15
N LEU A 126 -15.95 0.36 13.06
CA LEU A 126 -16.42 -0.16 11.78
C LEU A 126 -15.21 -0.40 10.88
N VAL A 127 -15.00 -1.65 10.48
CA VAL A 127 -14.01 -2.05 9.48
C VAL A 127 -14.76 -2.42 8.21
N SER A 128 -14.48 -1.72 7.11
CA SER A 128 -15.21 -1.91 5.85
C SER A 128 -14.28 -1.88 4.64
N GLY A 129 -14.74 -2.39 3.50
CA GLY A 129 -13.95 -2.49 2.27
C GLY A 129 -13.38 -3.89 2.05
N GLY A 130 -12.90 -4.20 0.86
CA GLY A 130 -12.36 -5.53 0.52
C GLY A 130 -13.31 -6.72 0.75
N GLY A 131 -14.62 -6.46 0.88
CA GLY A 131 -15.63 -7.47 1.23
C GLY A 131 -15.85 -7.63 2.74
N ILE A 132 -15.28 -6.72 3.58
CA ILE A 132 -15.52 -6.65 5.02
C ILE A 132 -16.62 -5.64 5.32
N SER A 133 -17.42 -5.92 6.35
CA SER A 133 -18.34 -4.98 6.99
C SER A 133 -18.52 -5.42 8.45
N ASP A 134 -17.44 -5.31 9.24
CA ASP A 134 -17.39 -5.80 10.61
C ASP A 134 -17.56 -4.64 11.61
N ILE A 135 -18.34 -4.87 12.66
CA ILE A 135 -18.43 -3.97 13.80
C ILE A 135 -17.77 -4.65 15.01
N VAL A 136 -16.78 -3.98 15.58
CA VAL A 136 -15.92 -4.50 16.64
C VAL A 136 -16.14 -3.68 17.91
N SER A 137 -16.52 -4.32 19.00
CA SER A 137 -16.62 -3.67 20.32
C SER A 137 -15.24 -3.40 20.91
N VAL A 138 -15.07 -2.24 21.54
CA VAL A 138 -13.79 -1.78 22.10
C VAL A 138 -13.87 -1.73 23.61
N GLY A 139 -13.06 -2.55 24.28
CA GLY A 139 -12.85 -2.57 25.72
C GLY A 139 -11.73 -1.63 26.18
N THR A 140 -11.50 -1.60 27.50
CA THR A 140 -10.41 -0.84 28.13
C THR A 140 -9.05 -1.48 27.91
N ASP A 141 -9.00 -2.80 27.83
CA ASP A 141 -7.78 -3.55 27.62
C ASP A 141 -7.42 -3.58 26.14
N LYS A 142 -6.13 -3.76 25.86
CA LYS A 142 -5.65 -3.95 24.51
C LYS A 142 -6.27 -5.21 23.90
N GLN A 143 -6.82 -5.08 22.72
CA GLN A 143 -7.37 -6.14 21.90
C GLN A 143 -6.74 -6.10 20.51
N THR A 144 -6.83 -7.18 19.77
CA THR A 144 -6.34 -7.26 18.37
C THR A 144 -7.48 -7.72 17.47
N TYR A 145 -7.74 -6.96 16.42
CA TYR A 145 -8.58 -7.39 15.31
C TYR A 145 -7.72 -8.11 14.29
N THR A 146 -8.22 -9.21 13.74
CA THR A 146 -7.55 -9.95 12.65
C THR A 146 -8.59 -10.41 11.63
N LYS A 147 -8.30 -10.21 10.36
CA LYS A 147 -9.14 -10.67 9.25
C LYS A 147 -8.32 -11.25 8.12
N THR A 148 -8.67 -12.45 7.70
CA THR A 148 -8.18 -13.03 6.45
C THR A 148 -9.11 -12.63 5.30
N LEU A 149 -8.53 -12.12 4.21
CA LEU A 149 -9.28 -11.62 3.05
C LEU A 149 -9.01 -12.44 1.79
N ASN A 150 -7.75 -12.79 1.53
CA ASN A 150 -7.30 -13.47 0.30
C ASN A 150 -7.79 -12.75 -0.97
N LYS A 151 -7.63 -11.44 -1.04
CA LYS A 151 -8.04 -10.61 -2.17
C LYS A 151 -6.85 -10.28 -3.06
N THR A 152 -7.08 -10.30 -4.36
CA THR A 152 -6.12 -9.89 -5.40
C THR A 152 -6.57 -8.58 -6.03
N GLY A 153 -5.63 -7.88 -6.69
CA GLY A 153 -5.89 -6.60 -7.32
C GLY A 153 -6.03 -5.46 -6.30
N ASN A 154 -6.54 -4.33 -6.74
CA ASN A 154 -6.65 -3.14 -5.88
C ASN A 154 -7.75 -3.34 -4.82
N VAL A 155 -7.36 -3.25 -3.55
CA VAL A 155 -8.26 -3.38 -2.39
C VAL A 155 -8.09 -2.17 -1.49
N GLU A 156 -9.18 -1.58 -1.05
CA GLU A 156 -9.21 -0.53 -0.06
C GLU A 156 -9.94 -1.01 1.19
N ILE A 157 -9.38 -0.73 2.37
CA ILE A 157 -9.96 -1.03 3.67
C ILE A 157 -10.03 0.26 4.48
N THR A 158 -11.21 0.54 5.04
CA THR A 158 -11.46 1.69 5.90
C THR A 158 -11.69 1.23 7.34
N ILE A 159 -11.02 1.90 8.28
CA ILE A 159 -11.19 1.75 9.73
C ILE A 159 -11.68 3.09 10.28
N LYS A 160 -12.84 3.11 10.91
CA LYS A 160 -13.42 4.32 11.53
C LYS A 160 -14.29 3.97 12.73
N GLY A 161 -14.69 4.97 13.52
CA GLY A 161 -15.67 4.76 14.57
C GLY A 161 -17.06 4.47 14.01
N ASN A 162 -17.75 3.48 14.57
CA ASN A 162 -19.17 3.29 14.31
C ASN A 162 -20.00 4.42 14.93
N SER A 163 -21.18 4.70 14.40
CA SER A 163 -22.03 5.82 14.83
C SER A 163 -22.26 5.82 16.35
N GLY A 164 -22.05 6.98 16.97
CA GLY A 164 -22.19 7.15 18.43
C GLY A 164 -21.02 6.62 19.26
N SER A 165 -20.02 6.01 18.67
CA SER A 165 -18.82 5.56 19.36
C SER A 165 -18.07 6.70 20.03
N LYS A 166 -17.50 6.46 21.22
CA LYS A 166 -16.53 7.34 21.87
C LYS A 166 -15.12 7.00 21.41
N GLN A 167 -14.14 7.78 21.87
CA GLN A 167 -12.74 7.67 21.44
C GLN A 167 -12.13 6.30 21.73
N PHE A 168 -11.37 5.83 20.77
CA PHE A 168 -10.53 4.63 20.85
C PHE A 168 -9.20 4.87 20.13
N VAL A 169 -8.22 4.07 20.47
CA VAL A 169 -6.87 4.09 19.89
C VAL A 169 -6.73 2.93 18.92
N ILE A 170 -6.09 3.18 17.79
CA ILE A 170 -5.61 2.18 16.82
C ILE A 170 -4.09 2.26 16.77
N ASP A 171 -3.45 1.10 16.73
CA ASP A 171 -2.00 0.96 16.63
C ASP A 171 -1.62 -0.34 15.91
N ASN A 172 -0.33 -0.45 15.50
CA ASN A 172 0.25 -1.68 14.94
C ASN A 172 -0.57 -2.31 13.81
N ILE A 173 -0.92 -1.54 12.79
CA ILE A 173 -1.65 -2.10 11.64
C ILE A 173 -0.69 -2.95 10.82
N LYS A 174 -0.90 -4.27 10.85
CA LYS A 174 -0.11 -5.28 10.14
C LYS A 174 -0.89 -5.83 8.95
N TRP A 175 -0.17 -6.19 7.90
CA TRP A 175 -0.76 -6.80 6.72
C TRP A 175 0.19 -7.82 6.09
N THR A 176 -0.38 -8.78 5.36
CA THR A 176 0.33 -9.73 4.49
C THR A 176 -0.34 -9.78 3.12
N ARG A 177 0.46 -10.12 2.09
CA ARG A 177 0.00 -10.41 0.73
C ARG A 177 0.15 -11.89 0.38
#